data_bebf0e843152fd54b6fc40b6e4bd1656
#
_entry.id   bebf0e843152fd54b6fc40b6e4bd1656
#
_cell.length_a   1.000
_cell.length_b   1.000
_cell.length_c   1.000
_cell.angle_alpha   90.00
_cell.angle_beta   90.00
_cell.angle_gamma   90.00
#
_symmetry.space_group_name_H-M   'P 1'
#
loop_
_entity.id
_entity.type
_entity.pdbx_description
1 polymer ?
#
loop_
_entity_poly.entity_id
_entity_poly.type
_entity_poly.pdbx_seq_one_letter_code
_entity_poly.pdbx_strand_id
1 'polypeptide(L)'
;MGQCPFFPKPHKTKATLWTTFFLKRRSWLDGLYEKSYKMKSGRVKMPGFDLYIANNPKDVRRVMVDEVREFPKSDLLHFLLSPLLGESIFTTNGEVWKKQRELLRPSFEQARITKVFGLMNEAVEDLMIKFGAYPNNAIIEVDELMTFVTADVIFRTIMSQKLDEIKGKEILESFVIFQEETVHTAIKKMFKIPQWITNLMGERKRIKAGESIREVLSNIIKPRYDLFHQGGGGEYQDILSSLLAVVEVESGKPFSFEEILDQVAMLFLAGHETTASSLTWTLYILSISPKEQELAYQEIMEVAGKESFSIQHLRKMKYLTNVFKESLRLYPPVGFFARTAKKDTKMRNKLIKSGSGVVVAPWLIQRHSDYWENPHEFDPTRFDKEIVKDTYLPFGMGERICIGQGFAMQESILILASILREYKLELQENFVPDIVGRLTIRSANGMNIKFTKREN
;
A
#
# COMPACT_ATOMS: atom_id res chain seq x y z
N MET A 1 -9.37 28.98 -1.58
CA MET A 1 -9.87 27.74 -2.20
C MET A 1 -8.73 26.77 -2.19
N GLY A 2 -8.95 25.55 -1.68
CA GLY A 2 -7.93 24.49 -1.68
C GLY A 2 -7.58 24.09 -3.11
N GLN A 3 -6.36 23.59 -3.31
CA GLN A 3 -5.94 23.12 -4.62
C GLN A 3 -6.60 21.77 -4.94
N CYS A 4 -7.15 21.60 -6.14
CA CYS A 4 -7.68 20.32 -6.59
C CYS A 4 -6.60 19.56 -7.36
N PRO A 5 -5.97 18.53 -6.78
CA PRO A 5 -5.04 17.67 -7.50
C PRO A 5 -5.73 16.94 -8.65
N PHE A 6 -4.96 16.50 -9.63
CA PHE A 6 -5.50 15.79 -10.78
C PHE A 6 -6.33 14.58 -10.35
N PHE A 7 -7.51 14.51 -10.91
CA PHE A 7 -8.47 13.45 -10.66
C PHE A 7 -9.01 12.95 -12.02
N PRO A 8 -8.94 11.64 -12.30
CA PRO A 8 -9.45 11.14 -13.56
C PRO A 8 -10.95 11.39 -13.63
N LYS A 9 -11.37 12.14 -14.67
CA LYS A 9 -12.80 12.46 -14.87
C LYS A 9 -13.59 11.17 -15.06
N PRO A 10 -14.56 10.85 -14.18
CA PRO A 10 -15.34 9.65 -14.31
C PRO A 10 -16.23 9.71 -15.56
N HIS A 11 -16.54 8.58 -16.14
CA HIS A 11 -17.47 8.50 -17.25
C HIS A 11 -18.86 9.02 -16.84
N LYS A 12 -19.56 9.72 -17.73
CA LYS A 12 -20.94 10.19 -17.47
C LYS A 12 -21.90 9.02 -17.32
N THR A 13 -21.74 7.98 -18.13
CA THR A 13 -22.59 6.80 -18.14
C THR A 13 -21.77 5.55 -17.82
N LYS A 14 -22.46 4.50 -17.34
CA LYS A 14 -21.83 3.20 -17.05
C LYS A 14 -21.21 2.65 -18.33
N ALA A 15 -19.89 2.46 -18.33
CA ALA A 15 -19.19 1.78 -19.41
C ALA A 15 -19.68 0.32 -19.51
N THR A 16 -19.75 -0.24 -20.71
CA THR A 16 -20.05 -1.66 -20.88
C THR A 16 -18.86 -2.47 -20.33
N LEU A 17 -19.13 -3.67 -19.81
CA LEU A 17 -18.07 -4.57 -19.36
C LEU A 17 -17.07 -4.86 -20.48
N TRP A 18 -17.55 -4.93 -21.71
CA TRP A 18 -16.72 -5.11 -22.90
C TRP A 18 -15.73 -3.96 -23.10
N THR A 19 -16.18 -2.71 -23.06
CA THR A 19 -15.30 -1.55 -23.22
C THR A 19 -14.31 -1.42 -22.07
N THR A 20 -14.73 -1.70 -20.84
CA THR A 20 -13.86 -1.60 -19.66
C THR A 20 -12.77 -2.67 -19.66
N PHE A 21 -13.13 -3.93 -19.95
CA PHE A 21 -12.20 -5.05 -19.82
C PHE A 21 -11.42 -5.40 -21.09
N PHE A 22 -11.92 -5.08 -22.28
CA PHE A 22 -11.25 -5.42 -23.53
C PHE A 22 -10.56 -4.25 -24.23
N LEU A 23 -11.07 -3.02 -24.09
CA LEU A 23 -10.47 -1.84 -24.73
C LEU A 23 -9.59 -0.99 -23.80
N LYS A 24 -9.89 -0.98 -22.46
CA LYS A 24 -9.17 -0.16 -21.47
C LYS A 24 -8.62 -1.02 -20.33
N ARG A 25 -7.87 -2.06 -20.64
CA ARG A 25 -7.38 -3.09 -19.69
C ARG A 25 -6.39 -2.62 -18.63
N ARG A 26 -6.15 -1.32 -18.49
CA ARG A 26 -5.03 -0.79 -17.69
C ARG A 26 -5.36 -0.60 -16.23
N SER A 27 -6.64 -0.37 -15.89
CA SER A 27 -7.02 0.11 -14.56
C SER A 27 -8.47 -0.25 -14.22
N TRP A 28 -8.71 -0.65 -12.97
CA TRP A 28 -10.07 -0.82 -12.45
C TRP A 28 -10.80 0.54 -12.29
N LEU A 29 -10.05 1.65 -12.20
CA LEU A 29 -10.61 3.01 -12.17
C LEU A 29 -11.42 3.33 -13.43
N ASP A 30 -11.04 2.76 -14.57
CA ASP A 30 -11.75 2.93 -15.84
C ASP A 30 -13.19 2.39 -15.83
N GLY A 31 -13.53 1.54 -14.86
CA GLY A 31 -14.90 1.05 -14.63
C GLY A 31 -15.78 2.01 -13.84
N LEU A 32 -15.22 3.07 -13.26
CA LEU A 32 -15.96 4.01 -12.42
C LEU A 32 -16.63 5.10 -13.27
N TYR A 33 -17.82 5.51 -12.85
CA TYR A 33 -18.58 6.59 -13.48
C TYR A 33 -19.15 7.53 -12.40
N GLU A 34 -19.68 8.69 -12.79
CA GLU A 34 -20.08 9.75 -11.84
C GLU A 34 -20.97 9.24 -10.70
N LYS A 35 -21.93 8.35 -11.00
CA LYS A 35 -22.80 7.75 -9.97
C LYS A 35 -22.03 6.89 -8.98
N SER A 36 -20.86 6.33 -9.34
CA SER A 36 -20.03 5.51 -8.43
C SER A 36 -19.60 6.31 -7.22
N TYR A 37 -19.35 7.60 -7.37
CA TYR A 37 -18.88 8.51 -6.31
C TYR A 37 -20.02 9.03 -5.39
N LYS A 38 -21.27 8.91 -5.84
CA LYS A 38 -22.46 9.41 -5.11
C LYS A 38 -23.36 8.29 -4.57
N MET A 39 -23.16 7.04 -5.00
CA MET A 39 -23.99 5.93 -4.57
C MET A 39 -23.53 5.41 -3.20
N LYS A 40 -24.49 5.12 -2.32
CA LYS A 40 -24.23 4.47 -1.01
C LYS A 40 -24.03 2.96 -1.12
N SER A 41 -24.52 2.32 -2.17
CA SER A 41 -24.29 0.92 -2.51
C SER A 41 -24.45 0.69 -4.00
N GLY A 42 -23.61 -0.14 -4.60
CA GLY A 42 -23.63 -0.50 -6.01
C GLY A 42 -23.77 -1.99 -6.25
N ARG A 43 -24.20 -2.38 -7.45
CA ARG A 43 -24.11 -3.76 -7.96
C ARG A 43 -23.57 -3.74 -9.38
N VAL A 44 -22.53 -4.50 -9.61
CA VAL A 44 -22.00 -4.77 -10.94
C VAL A 44 -22.25 -6.24 -11.24
N LYS A 45 -23.03 -6.51 -12.28
CA LYS A 45 -23.25 -7.87 -12.77
C LYS A 45 -22.06 -8.27 -13.64
N MET A 46 -21.42 -9.37 -13.29
CA MET A 46 -20.32 -9.96 -14.02
C MET A 46 -20.74 -11.31 -14.61
N PRO A 47 -20.12 -11.81 -15.68
CA PRO A 47 -20.39 -13.16 -16.17
C PRO A 47 -20.02 -14.19 -15.09
N GLY A 48 -21.05 -14.79 -14.49
CA GLY A 48 -20.88 -15.87 -13.51
C GLY A 48 -20.77 -15.46 -12.04
N PHE A 49 -20.71 -14.17 -11.68
CA PHE A 49 -20.84 -13.69 -10.31
C PHE A 49 -21.28 -12.23 -10.24
N ASP A 50 -21.81 -11.84 -9.10
CA ASP A 50 -22.17 -10.45 -8.82
C ASP A 50 -21.12 -9.80 -7.93
N LEU A 51 -20.83 -8.53 -8.19
CA LEU A 51 -20.00 -7.68 -7.35
C LEU A 51 -20.85 -6.58 -6.71
N TYR A 52 -20.80 -6.48 -5.40
CA TYR A 52 -21.50 -5.45 -4.63
C TYR A 52 -20.50 -4.45 -4.06
N ILE A 53 -20.84 -3.17 -4.10
CA ILE A 53 -19.99 -2.08 -3.59
C ILE A 53 -20.65 -1.51 -2.35
N ALA A 54 -19.95 -1.58 -1.21
CA ALA A 54 -20.30 -0.92 0.03
C ALA A 54 -19.61 0.45 0.07
N ASN A 55 -20.40 1.52 -0.02
CA ASN A 55 -19.89 2.90 -0.09
C ASN A 55 -20.64 3.83 0.88
N ASN A 56 -20.92 3.32 2.07
CA ASN A 56 -21.43 4.09 3.19
C ASN A 56 -20.90 3.51 4.51
N PRO A 57 -20.77 4.33 5.58
CA PRO A 57 -20.13 3.92 6.84
C PRO A 57 -20.74 2.66 7.45
N LYS A 58 -22.08 2.54 7.45
CA LYS A 58 -22.79 1.40 8.05
C LYS A 58 -22.45 0.08 7.36
N ASP A 59 -22.50 0.04 6.01
CA ASP A 59 -22.20 -1.17 5.26
C ASP A 59 -20.69 -1.48 5.29
N VAL A 60 -19.84 -0.45 5.29
CA VAL A 60 -18.38 -0.60 5.45
C VAL A 60 -18.07 -1.24 6.80
N ARG A 61 -18.60 -0.69 7.90
CA ARG A 61 -18.40 -1.22 9.24
C ARG A 61 -18.90 -2.66 9.35
N ARG A 62 -20.09 -2.94 8.82
CA ARG A 62 -20.65 -4.27 8.81
C ARG A 62 -19.73 -5.29 8.14
N VAL A 63 -19.23 -4.98 6.94
CA VAL A 63 -18.37 -5.88 6.15
C VAL A 63 -16.97 -6.05 6.78
N MET A 64 -16.41 -4.96 7.33
CA MET A 64 -15.01 -4.94 7.78
C MET A 64 -14.84 -5.24 9.26
N VAL A 65 -15.90 -5.11 10.08
CA VAL A 65 -15.85 -5.24 11.54
C VAL A 65 -16.93 -6.19 12.06
N ASP A 66 -18.21 -5.81 11.94
CA ASP A 66 -19.29 -6.45 12.70
C ASP A 66 -19.55 -7.88 12.21
N GLU A 67 -19.49 -8.13 10.92
CA GLU A 67 -19.71 -9.43 10.28
C GLU A 67 -18.48 -9.92 9.48
N VAL A 68 -17.28 -9.57 9.91
CA VAL A 68 -16.01 -9.87 9.19
C VAL A 68 -15.82 -11.36 8.87
N ARG A 69 -16.34 -12.27 9.71
CA ARG A 69 -16.29 -13.72 9.49
C ARG A 69 -17.22 -14.20 8.36
N GLU A 70 -18.29 -13.43 8.09
CA GLU A 70 -19.23 -13.68 6.98
C GLU A 70 -18.72 -13.08 5.66
N PHE A 71 -17.72 -12.21 5.73
CA PHE A 71 -17.07 -11.57 4.59
C PHE A 71 -15.56 -11.80 4.59
N PRO A 72 -15.08 -13.07 4.41
CA PRO A 72 -13.66 -13.37 4.31
C PRO A 72 -13.02 -12.69 3.10
N LYS A 73 -11.69 -12.67 3.04
CA LYS A 73 -10.96 -12.31 1.83
C LYS A 73 -11.33 -13.26 0.70
N SER A 74 -11.36 -12.73 -0.52
CA SER A 74 -11.73 -13.49 -1.70
C SER A 74 -10.70 -14.60 -2.02
N ASP A 75 -11.17 -15.80 -2.36
CA ASP A 75 -10.32 -16.90 -2.83
C ASP A 75 -9.57 -16.53 -4.11
N LEU A 76 -10.14 -15.62 -4.92
CA LEU A 76 -9.45 -15.06 -6.08
C LEU A 76 -8.18 -14.32 -5.66
N LEU A 77 -8.22 -13.56 -4.54
CA LEU A 77 -7.05 -12.86 -4.03
C LEU A 77 -5.95 -13.85 -3.60
N HIS A 78 -6.32 -14.91 -2.90
CA HIS A 78 -5.39 -15.98 -2.53
C HIS A 78 -4.76 -16.58 -3.79
N PHE A 79 -5.56 -17.02 -4.75
CA PHE A 79 -5.09 -17.59 -6.00
C PHE A 79 -4.11 -16.66 -6.77
N LEU A 80 -4.41 -15.37 -6.79
CA LEU A 80 -3.59 -14.39 -7.51
C LEU A 80 -2.25 -14.14 -6.85
N LEU A 81 -2.19 -14.11 -5.53
CA LEU A 81 -1.02 -13.65 -4.78
C LEU A 81 -0.19 -14.79 -4.18
N SER A 82 -0.74 -16.00 -4.03
CA SER A 82 -0.03 -17.14 -3.43
C SER A 82 1.29 -17.52 -4.10
N PRO A 83 1.53 -17.35 -5.41
CA PRO A 83 2.85 -17.64 -5.98
C PRO A 83 3.99 -16.80 -5.40
N LEU A 84 3.68 -15.59 -4.92
CA LEU A 84 4.65 -14.74 -4.24
C LEU A 84 4.50 -14.81 -2.71
N LEU A 85 3.28 -14.73 -2.19
CA LEU A 85 3.01 -14.51 -0.77
C LEU A 85 2.74 -15.79 0.02
N GLY A 86 2.65 -16.95 -0.66
CA GLY A 86 2.31 -18.22 -0.01
C GLY A 86 1.07 -18.13 0.89
N GLU A 87 1.12 -18.82 2.03
CA GLU A 87 0.11 -18.82 3.08
C GLU A 87 0.45 -17.77 4.16
N SER A 88 0.33 -16.49 3.83
CA SER A 88 0.62 -15.36 4.72
C SER A 88 -0.64 -14.72 5.30
N ILE A 89 -0.49 -13.81 6.27
CA ILE A 89 -1.63 -13.05 6.81
C ILE A 89 -2.38 -12.25 5.73
N PHE A 90 -1.79 -12.02 4.55
CA PHE A 90 -2.45 -11.35 3.43
C PHE A 90 -3.40 -12.28 2.68
N THR A 91 -3.05 -13.55 2.52
CA THR A 91 -3.77 -14.56 1.71
C THR A 91 -4.72 -15.42 2.54
N THR A 92 -4.38 -15.74 3.79
CA THR A 92 -5.13 -16.65 4.67
C THR A 92 -6.40 -16.04 5.27
N ASN A 93 -7.30 -16.89 5.74
CA ASN A 93 -8.56 -16.56 6.41
C ASN A 93 -8.74 -17.43 7.69
N GLY A 94 -9.77 -17.11 8.48
CA GLY A 94 -10.20 -17.92 9.63
C GLY A 94 -9.13 -18.05 10.73
N GLU A 95 -9.02 -19.24 11.32
CA GLU A 95 -8.12 -19.49 12.45
C GLU A 95 -6.64 -19.43 12.05
N VAL A 96 -6.29 -19.85 10.83
CA VAL A 96 -4.91 -19.72 10.31
C VAL A 96 -4.49 -18.25 10.29
N TRP A 97 -5.32 -17.38 9.73
CA TRP A 97 -5.07 -15.94 9.71
C TRP A 97 -4.95 -15.37 11.13
N LYS A 98 -5.85 -15.76 12.03
CA LYS A 98 -5.86 -15.27 13.42
C LYS A 98 -4.56 -15.61 14.13
N LYS A 99 -4.14 -16.89 14.05
CA LYS A 99 -2.89 -17.38 14.58
C LYS A 99 -1.69 -16.60 14.04
N GLN A 100 -1.56 -16.48 12.72
CA GLN A 100 -0.48 -15.73 12.09
C GLN A 100 -0.48 -14.28 12.53
N ARG A 101 -1.66 -13.64 12.64
CA ARG A 101 -1.80 -12.26 13.09
C ARG A 101 -1.31 -12.05 14.52
N GLU A 102 -1.62 -12.97 15.42
CA GLU A 102 -1.17 -12.95 16.82
C GLU A 102 0.35 -13.10 16.92
N LEU A 103 0.92 -14.03 16.16
CA LEU A 103 2.37 -14.25 16.11
C LEU A 103 3.17 -13.07 15.54
N LEU A 104 2.61 -12.38 14.54
CA LEU A 104 3.26 -11.22 13.92
C LEU A 104 3.12 -9.92 14.75
N ARG A 105 2.08 -9.78 15.58
CA ARG A 105 1.77 -8.54 16.30
C ARG A 105 2.96 -7.98 17.09
N PRO A 106 3.71 -8.75 17.88
CA PRO A 106 4.83 -8.24 18.67
C PRO A 106 5.91 -7.57 17.83
N SER A 107 6.12 -8.05 16.59
CA SER A 107 7.12 -7.49 15.67
C SER A 107 6.78 -6.09 15.15
N PHE A 108 5.51 -5.68 15.24
CA PHE A 108 5.00 -4.38 14.80
C PHE A 108 4.52 -3.48 15.94
N GLU A 109 4.80 -3.84 17.18
CA GLU A 109 4.57 -2.96 18.32
C GLU A 109 5.54 -1.77 18.31
N GLN A 110 5.09 -0.65 18.88
CA GLN A 110 5.86 0.61 18.88
C GLN A 110 7.29 0.45 19.43
N ALA A 111 7.47 -0.38 20.44
CA ALA A 111 8.80 -0.64 21.02
C ALA A 111 9.76 -1.28 19.99
N ARG A 112 9.26 -2.20 19.16
CA ARG A 112 10.06 -2.84 18.12
C ARG A 112 10.36 -1.87 16.98
N ILE A 113 9.36 -1.11 16.52
CA ILE A 113 9.55 -0.11 15.47
C ILE A 113 10.59 0.94 15.91
N THR A 114 10.59 1.30 17.19
CA THR A 114 11.61 2.20 17.76
C THR A 114 13.04 1.61 17.64
N LYS A 115 13.20 0.30 17.81
CA LYS A 115 14.52 -0.35 17.70
C LYS A 115 15.06 -0.34 16.27
N VAL A 116 14.22 -0.48 15.26
CA VAL A 116 14.63 -0.47 13.85
C VAL A 116 14.67 0.92 13.23
N PHE A 117 14.37 1.98 13.99
CA PHE A 117 14.33 3.35 13.50
C PHE A 117 15.70 3.83 12.99
N GLY A 118 16.81 3.40 13.63
CA GLY A 118 18.16 3.68 13.14
C GLY A 118 18.37 3.17 11.71
N LEU A 119 17.90 1.96 11.41
CA LEU A 119 18.00 1.37 10.07
C LEU A 119 17.14 2.12 9.02
N MET A 120 15.99 2.69 9.45
CA MET A 120 15.21 3.59 8.59
C MET A 120 15.99 4.86 8.28
N ASN A 121 16.62 5.49 9.28
CA ASN A 121 17.44 6.69 9.09
C ASN A 121 18.58 6.44 8.12
N GLU A 122 19.33 5.35 8.25
CA GLU A 122 20.40 4.99 7.34
C GLU A 122 19.93 4.90 5.87
N ALA A 123 18.78 4.28 5.63
CA ALA A 123 18.22 4.19 4.28
C ALA A 123 17.84 5.57 3.72
N VAL A 124 17.31 6.45 4.58
CA VAL A 124 16.93 7.82 4.19
C VAL A 124 18.18 8.70 4.00
N GLU A 125 19.23 8.53 4.77
CA GLU A 125 20.51 9.22 4.57
C GLU A 125 21.11 8.82 3.20
N ASP A 126 21.10 7.53 2.84
CA ASP A 126 21.52 7.07 1.52
C ASP A 126 20.66 7.67 0.39
N LEU A 127 19.36 7.79 0.59
CA LEU A 127 18.46 8.49 -0.34
C LEU A 127 18.88 9.96 -0.50
N MET A 128 19.14 10.66 0.60
CA MET A 128 19.52 12.08 0.56
C MET A 128 20.87 12.29 -0.10
N ILE A 129 21.82 11.36 0.04
CA ILE A 129 23.08 11.35 -0.71
C ILE A 129 22.81 11.24 -2.22
N LYS A 130 21.90 10.34 -2.64
CA LYS A 130 21.48 10.22 -4.05
C LYS A 130 20.84 11.52 -4.55
N PHE A 131 19.96 12.15 -3.79
CA PHE A 131 19.41 13.47 -4.14
C PHE A 131 20.47 14.54 -4.29
N GLY A 132 21.47 14.55 -3.40
CA GLY A 132 22.60 15.50 -3.43
C GLY A 132 23.49 15.36 -4.68
N ALA A 133 23.49 14.20 -5.34
CA ALA A 133 24.24 13.96 -6.58
C ALA A 133 23.56 14.56 -7.82
N TYR A 134 22.25 14.90 -7.77
CA TYR A 134 21.58 15.56 -8.87
C TYR A 134 21.91 17.06 -8.92
N PRO A 135 22.01 17.65 -10.12
CA PRO A 135 22.13 19.09 -10.26
C PRO A 135 20.97 19.83 -9.59
N ASN A 136 21.23 21.05 -9.11
CA ASN A 136 20.15 21.90 -8.63
C ASN A 136 19.14 22.16 -9.75
N ASN A 137 17.84 22.19 -9.43
CA ASN A 137 16.75 22.27 -10.40
C ASN A 137 16.58 21.03 -11.31
N ALA A 138 17.14 19.88 -10.93
CA ALA A 138 16.93 18.64 -11.67
C ALA A 138 15.46 18.21 -11.65
N ILE A 139 14.98 17.70 -12.77
CA ILE A 139 13.70 16.97 -12.85
C ILE A 139 14.00 15.51 -12.58
N ILE A 140 13.38 14.97 -11.54
CA ILE A 140 13.63 13.63 -11.03
C ILE A 140 12.34 12.82 -11.15
N GLU A 141 12.44 11.59 -11.65
CA GLU A 141 11.37 10.61 -11.61
C GLU A 141 11.30 10.01 -10.20
N VAL A 142 10.31 10.45 -9.40
CA VAL A 142 10.26 10.12 -7.98
C VAL A 142 9.61 8.78 -7.67
N ASP A 143 8.83 8.19 -8.58
CA ASP A 143 8.16 6.91 -8.32
C ASP A 143 9.17 5.75 -8.20
N GLU A 144 10.19 5.72 -9.05
CA GLU A 144 11.30 4.77 -8.95
C GLU A 144 12.12 4.97 -7.68
N LEU A 145 12.45 6.24 -7.35
CA LEU A 145 13.22 6.52 -6.14
C LEU A 145 12.46 6.15 -4.87
N MET A 146 11.16 6.46 -4.79
CA MET A 146 10.33 6.07 -3.65
C MET A 146 10.16 4.55 -3.57
N THR A 147 10.05 3.86 -4.70
CA THR A 147 10.01 2.40 -4.76
C THR A 147 11.31 1.80 -4.24
N PHE A 148 12.45 2.33 -4.67
CA PHE A 148 13.77 1.83 -4.24
C PHE A 148 14.01 2.08 -2.75
N VAL A 149 13.79 3.31 -2.24
CA VAL A 149 14.07 3.63 -0.83
C VAL A 149 13.16 2.86 0.12
N THR A 150 11.88 2.70 -0.21
CA THR A 150 10.96 1.92 0.64
C THR A 150 11.30 0.43 0.63
N ALA A 151 11.76 -0.10 -0.49
CA ALA A 151 12.31 -1.46 -0.55
C ALA A 151 13.58 -1.59 0.31
N ASP A 152 14.51 -0.63 0.25
CA ASP A 152 15.73 -0.63 1.07
C ASP A 152 15.41 -0.52 2.58
N VAL A 153 14.47 0.36 2.96
CA VAL A 153 13.98 0.44 4.34
C VAL A 153 13.46 -0.93 4.82
N ILE A 154 12.67 -1.61 4.01
CA ILE A 154 12.14 -2.95 4.35
C ILE A 154 13.27 -3.98 4.46
N PHE A 155 14.23 -3.99 3.54
CA PHE A 155 15.38 -4.90 3.60
C PHE A 155 16.21 -4.69 4.88
N ARG A 156 16.51 -3.44 5.21
CA ARG A 156 17.28 -3.13 6.43
C ARG A 156 16.50 -3.47 7.70
N THR A 157 15.25 -3.06 7.79
CA THR A 157 14.46 -3.21 9.03
C THR A 157 13.95 -4.62 9.26
N ILE A 158 13.72 -5.41 8.20
CA ILE A 158 13.32 -6.82 8.32
C ILE A 158 14.53 -7.73 8.44
N MET A 159 15.58 -7.52 7.64
CA MET A 159 16.67 -8.49 7.45
C MET A 159 18.05 -7.97 7.82
N SER A 160 18.17 -6.73 8.33
CA SER A 160 19.46 -6.05 8.63
C SER A 160 20.41 -6.02 7.42
N GLN A 161 19.86 -5.92 6.22
CA GLN A 161 20.63 -5.89 4.97
C GLN A 161 20.26 -4.69 4.13
N LYS A 162 21.27 -3.99 3.58
CA LYS A 162 21.08 -2.97 2.57
C LYS A 162 20.65 -3.62 1.26
N LEU A 163 19.69 -3.03 0.58
CA LEU A 163 19.30 -3.47 -0.75
C LEU A 163 20.41 -3.12 -1.75
N ASP A 164 21.06 -4.14 -2.28
CA ASP A 164 22.02 -4.02 -3.37
C ASP A 164 21.33 -3.51 -4.64
N GLU A 165 21.92 -2.55 -5.35
CA GLU A 165 21.31 -1.96 -6.55
C GLU A 165 21.03 -3.00 -7.65
N ILE A 166 21.88 -4.02 -7.80
CA ILE A 166 21.70 -5.07 -8.81
C ILE A 166 20.56 -6.00 -8.42
N LYS A 167 20.59 -6.55 -7.19
CA LYS A 167 19.53 -7.41 -6.67
C LYS A 167 18.22 -6.65 -6.50
N GLY A 168 18.28 -5.38 -6.07
CA GLY A 168 17.13 -4.53 -5.96
C GLY A 168 16.42 -4.34 -7.30
N LYS A 169 17.17 -4.07 -8.36
CA LYS A 169 16.63 -3.94 -9.71
C LYS A 169 15.97 -5.23 -10.17
N GLU A 170 16.61 -6.38 -10.00
CA GLU A 170 16.06 -7.69 -10.38
C GLU A 170 14.74 -8.00 -9.65
N ILE A 171 14.70 -7.77 -8.34
CA ILE A 171 13.48 -7.98 -7.53
C ILE A 171 12.35 -7.05 -7.98
N LEU A 172 12.64 -5.76 -8.17
CA LEU A 172 11.65 -4.76 -8.55
C LEU A 172 11.13 -4.99 -9.97
N GLU A 173 11.98 -5.38 -10.94
CA GLU A 173 11.57 -5.77 -12.28
C GLU A 173 10.66 -7.02 -12.24
N SER A 174 11.04 -8.04 -11.49
CA SER A 174 10.22 -9.24 -11.28
C SER A 174 8.87 -8.88 -10.65
N PHE A 175 8.88 -7.92 -9.73
CA PHE A 175 7.66 -7.46 -9.09
C PHE A 175 6.72 -6.71 -10.05
N VAL A 176 7.23 -5.87 -10.94
CA VAL A 176 6.43 -5.21 -11.99
C VAL A 176 5.75 -6.25 -12.88
N ILE A 177 6.51 -7.27 -13.32
CA ILE A 177 5.96 -8.39 -14.13
C ILE A 177 4.86 -9.12 -13.34
N PHE A 178 5.10 -9.42 -12.06
CA PHE A 178 4.13 -10.09 -11.19
C PHE A 178 2.83 -9.29 -11.07
N GLN A 179 2.91 -7.98 -10.86
CA GLN A 179 1.74 -7.10 -10.75
C GLN A 179 0.92 -7.05 -12.05
N GLU A 180 1.57 -6.84 -13.19
CA GLU A 180 0.90 -6.73 -14.49
C GLU A 180 0.17 -8.02 -14.85
N GLU A 181 0.85 -9.16 -14.70
CA GLU A 181 0.23 -10.45 -14.99
C GLU A 181 -0.83 -10.85 -13.96
N THR A 182 -0.75 -10.34 -12.72
CA THR A 182 -1.79 -10.54 -11.71
C THR A 182 -3.11 -9.89 -12.14
N VAL A 183 -3.07 -8.65 -12.63
CA VAL A 183 -4.27 -7.95 -13.14
C VAL A 183 -4.85 -8.68 -14.35
N HIS A 184 -4.01 -9.08 -15.31
CA HIS A 184 -4.44 -9.84 -16.48
C HIS A 184 -5.09 -11.18 -16.11
N THR A 185 -4.49 -11.90 -15.16
CA THR A 185 -5.00 -13.19 -14.66
C THR A 185 -6.32 -13.00 -13.91
N ALA A 186 -6.46 -11.94 -13.10
CA ALA A 186 -7.70 -11.63 -12.41
C ALA A 186 -8.87 -11.44 -13.39
N ILE A 187 -8.67 -10.67 -14.45
CA ILE A 187 -9.67 -10.44 -15.50
C ILE A 187 -10.06 -11.76 -16.17
N LYS A 188 -9.09 -12.60 -16.56
CA LYS A 188 -9.35 -13.90 -17.19
C LYS A 188 -10.19 -14.82 -16.30
N LYS A 189 -9.86 -14.89 -15.00
CA LYS A 189 -10.61 -15.70 -14.02
C LYS A 189 -12.02 -15.15 -13.80
N MET A 190 -12.21 -13.83 -13.76
CA MET A 190 -13.53 -13.20 -13.65
C MET A 190 -14.44 -13.55 -14.84
N PHE A 191 -13.88 -13.72 -16.04
CA PHE A 191 -14.60 -14.17 -17.23
C PHE A 191 -14.66 -15.70 -17.38
N LYS A 192 -14.20 -16.48 -16.39
CA LYS A 192 -14.18 -17.95 -16.39
C LYS A 192 -13.47 -18.54 -17.61
N ILE A 193 -12.42 -17.88 -18.09
CA ILE A 193 -11.59 -18.40 -19.19
C ILE A 193 -10.91 -19.69 -18.70
N PRO A 194 -10.97 -20.79 -19.46
CA PRO A 194 -10.38 -22.07 -19.09
C PRO A 194 -8.88 -21.97 -18.77
N GLN A 195 -8.43 -22.72 -17.77
CA GLN A 195 -7.05 -22.59 -17.24
C GLN A 195 -5.97 -22.93 -18.27
N TRP A 196 -6.22 -23.86 -19.19
CA TRP A 196 -5.26 -24.18 -20.25
C TRP A 196 -5.00 -22.98 -21.17
N ILE A 197 -6.02 -22.14 -21.42
CA ILE A 197 -5.87 -20.88 -22.18
C ILE A 197 -5.10 -19.86 -21.35
N THR A 198 -5.44 -19.71 -20.07
CA THR A 198 -4.77 -18.73 -19.19
C THR A 198 -3.29 -19.06 -19.00
N ASN A 199 -2.92 -20.34 -18.95
CA ASN A 199 -1.53 -20.79 -18.86
C ASN A 199 -0.70 -20.38 -20.07
N LEU A 200 -1.30 -20.36 -21.26
CA LEU A 200 -0.66 -19.88 -22.50
C LEU A 200 -0.55 -18.35 -22.56
N MET A 201 -1.34 -17.64 -21.77
CA MET A 201 -1.55 -16.19 -21.83
C MET A 201 -0.92 -15.41 -20.66
N GLY A 202 0.19 -15.87 -20.07
CA GLY A 202 0.94 -15.09 -19.09
C GLY A 202 0.90 -15.61 -17.64
N GLU A 203 0.02 -16.57 -17.28
CA GLU A 203 -0.03 -17.13 -15.92
C GLU A 203 1.31 -17.73 -15.48
N ARG A 204 2.04 -18.39 -16.40
CA ARG A 204 3.39 -18.91 -16.15
C ARG A 204 4.41 -17.80 -15.84
N LYS A 205 4.28 -16.63 -16.48
CA LYS A 205 5.16 -15.48 -16.23
C LYS A 205 4.94 -14.94 -14.80
N ARG A 206 3.68 -14.84 -14.37
CA ARG A 206 3.33 -14.42 -13.01
C ARG A 206 3.92 -15.35 -11.95
N ILE A 207 3.73 -16.66 -12.13
CA ILE A 207 4.26 -17.68 -11.23
C ILE A 207 5.79 -17.58 -11.16
N LYS A 208 6.46 -17.58 -12.31
CA LYS A 208 7.93 -17.49 -12.37
C LYS A 208 8.47 -16.21 -11.73
N ALA A 209 7.81 -15.08 -11.91
CA ALA A 209 8.20 -13.81 -11.29
C ALA A 209 8.04 -13.87 -9.75
N GLY A 210 6.96 -14.48 -9.23
CA GLY A 210 6.79 -14.72 -7.80
C GLY A 210 7.85 -15.65 -7.22
N GLU A 211 8.16 -16.73 -7.91
CA GLU A 211 9.20 -17.71 -7.52
C GLU A 211 10.59 -17.06 -7.50
N SER A 212 10.94 -16.23 -8.51
CA SER A 212 12.23 -15.52 -8.54
C SER A 212 12.42 -14.60 -7.32
N ILE A 213 11.38 -13.85 -6.94
CA ILE A 213 11.44 -13.01 -5.73
C ILE A 213 11.61 -13.87 -4.47
N ARG A 214 10.84 -14.96 -4.35
CA ARG A 214 10.96 -15.89 -3.21
C ARG A 214 12.33 -16.53 -3.12
N GLU A 215 12.95 -16.86 -4.24
CA GLU A 215 14.31 -17.42 -4.28
C GLU A 215 15.34 -16.42 -3.71
N VAL A 216 15.29 -15.15 -4.12
CA VAL A 216 16.18 -14.12 -3.56
C VAL A 216 15.97 -13.95 -2.06
N LEU A 217 14.71 -13.88 -1.61
CA LEU A 217 14.40 -13.77 -0.18
C LEU A 217 14.83 -15.01 0.59
N SER A 218 14.62 -16.21 0.03
CA SER A 218 15.03 -17.47 0.63
C SER A 218 16.54 -17.53 0.86
N ASN A 219 17.33 -17.07 -0.13
CA ASN A 219 18.80 -17.05 -0.03
C ASN A 219 19.31 -16.11 1.07
N ILE A 220 18.53 -15.10 1.44
CA ILE A 220 18.84 -14.17 2.54
C ILE A 220 18.39 -14.74 3.89
N ILE A 221 17.18 -15.31 3.93
CA ILE A 221 16.54 -15.76 5.17
C ILE A 221 17.13 -17.08 5.66
N LYS A 222 17.43 -18.03 4.75
CA LYS A 222 17.86 -19.39 5.11
C LYS A 222 19.09 -19.44 6.01
N PRO A 223 20.17 -18.71 5.72
CA PRO A 223 21.34 -18.69 6.62
C PRO A 223 21.00 -18.16 8.02
N ARG A 224 20.13 -17.15 8.11
CA ARG A 224 19.66 -16.56 9.38
C ARG A 224 18.78 -17.54 10.16
N TYR A 225 17.90 -18.25 9.47
CA TYR A 225 17.05 -19.29 10.04
C TYR A 225 17.90 -20.44 10.64
N ASP A 226 18.88 -20.93 9.88
CA ASP A 226 19.75 -22.01 10.32
C ASP A 226 20.65 -21.57 11.49
N LEU A 227 21.22 -20.37 11.44
CA LEU A 227 22.03 -19.80 12.53
C LEU A 227 21.21 -19.69 13.83
N PHE A 228 19.97 -19.19 13.74
CA PHE A 228 19.08 -19.09 14.91
C PHE A 228 18.80 -20.45 15.56
N HIS A 229 18.53 -21.50 14.77
CA HIS A 229 18.29 -22.85 15.28
C HIS A 229 19.53 -23.54 15.82
N GLN A 230 20.72 -23.02 15.53
CA GLN A 230 21.99 -23.43 16.13
C GLN A 230 22.34 -22.64 17.40
N GLY A 231 21.44 -21.76 17.86
CA GLY A 231 21.64 -20.95 19.06
C GLY A 231 22.40 -19.63 18.82
N GLY A 232 22.64 -19.24 17.57
CA GLY A 232 23.27 -17.97 17.18
C GLY A 232 22.24 -16.89 16.81
N GLY A 233 22.72 -15.77 16.24
CA GLY A 233 21.88 -14.70 15.70
C GLY A 233 21.39 -13.66 16.72
N GLY A 234 21.88 -13.70 17.95
CA GLY A 234 21.50 -12.73 19.00
C GLY A 234 21.95 -11.30 18.77
N GLU A 235 22.89 -11.09 17.84
CA GLU A 235 23.39 -9.77 17.42
C GLU A 235 22.37 -8.96 16.59
N TYR A 236 21.41 -9.62 15.96
CA TYR A 236 20.41 -8.96 15.11
C TYR A 236 19.20 -8.46 15.91
N GLN A 237 18.80 -7.23 15.68
CA GLN A 237 17.65 -6.59 16.34
C GLN A 237 16.52 -6.22 15.35
N ASP A 238 16.48 -6.88 14.21
CA ASP A 238 15.51 -6.66 13.14
C ASP A 238 14.18 -7.42 13.34
N ILE A 239 13.25 -7.22 12.41
CA ILE A 239 11.94 -7.87 12.45
C ILE A 239 12.06 -9.39 12.27
N LEU A 240 12.98 -9.87 11.40
CA LEU A 240 13.21 -11.30 11.18
C LEU A 240 13.62 -12.01 12.46
N SER A 241 14.51 -11.43 13.26
CA SER A 241 14.90 -11.99 14.56
C SER A 241 13.70 -12.13 15.50
N SER A 242 12.75 -11.17 15.44
CA SER A 242 11.51 -11.28 16.21
C SER A 242 10.62 -12.41 15.72
N LEU A 243 10.53 -12.61 14.38
CA LEU A 243 9.73 -13.68 13.79
C LEU A 243 10.32 -15.06 14.10
N LEU A 244 11.65 -15.18 14.07
CA LEU A 244 12.36 -16.43 14.40
C LEU A 244 12.16 -16.82 15.87
N ALA A 245 12.11 -15.83 16.77
CA ALA A 245 11.95 -16.06 18.21
C ALA A 245 10.51 -16.33 18.66
N VAL A 246 9.53 -16.14 17.78
CA VAL A 246 8.12 -16.35 18.12
C VAL A 246 7.80 -17.85 18.13
N VAL A 247 7.16 -18.29 19.23
CA VAL A 247 6.69 -19.66 19.43
C VAL A 247 5.18 -19.62 19.58
N GLU A 248 4.49 -20.53 18.92
CA GLU A 248 3.05 -20.71 19.07
C GLU A 248 2.69 -21.13 20.51
N VAL A 249 1.77 -20.39 21.14
CA VAL A 249 1.41 -20.61 22.55
C VAL A 249 0.79 -21.99 22.79
N GLU A 250 -0.03 -22.48 21.85
CA GLU A 250 -0.75 -23.75 22.01
C GLU A 250 0.11 -24.98 21.72
N SER A 251 0.95 -24.93 20.69
CA SER A 251 1.75 -26.08 20.25
C SER A 251 3.20 -26.02 20.73
N GLY A 252 3.68 -24.89 21.21
CA GLY A 252 5.08 -24.67 21.54
C GLY A 252 6.02 -24.70 20.32
N LYS A 253 5.50 -24.68 19.11
CA LYS A 253 6.29 -24.78 17.87
C LYS A 253 6.65 -23.39 17.31
N PRO A 254 7.91 -23.21 16.89
CA PRO A 254 8.29 -22.02 16.13
C PRO A 254 7.71 -22.09 14.71
N PHE A 255 7.73 -20.95 13.99
CA PHE A 255 7.47 -20.94 12.57
C PHE A 255 8.46 -21.84 11.82
N SER A 256 7.96 -22.63 10.87
CA SER A 256 8.79 -23.32 9.88
C SER A 256 9.46 -22.30 8.95
N PHE A 257 10.50 -22.75 8.23
CA PHE A 257 11.17 -21.92 7.24
C PHE A 257 10.22 -21.36 6.19
N GLU A 258 9.31 -22.19 5.65
CA GLU A 258 8.34 -21.76 4.65
C GLU A 258 7.35 -20.72 5.21
N GLU A 259 6.87 -20.90 6.43
CA GLU A 259 6.00 -19.91 7.08
C GLU A 259 6.72 -18.58 7.29
N ILE A 260 7.99 -18.57 7.68
CA ILE A 260 8.81 -17.36 7.76
C ILE A 260 8.96 -16.70 6.38
N LEU A 261 9.31 -17.49 5.36
CA LEU A 261 9.47 -17.00 3.99
C LEU A 261 8.18 -16.37 3.47
N ASP A 262 7.02 -16.99 3.72
CA ASP A 262 5.71 -16.48 3.34
C ASP A 262 5.41 -15.12 4.00
N GLN A 263 5.69 -15.01 5.31
CA GLN A 263 5.46 -13.75 6.02
C GLN A 263 6.45 -12.67 5.57
N VAL A 264 7.73 -12.98 5.36
CA VAL A 264 8.72 -12.00 4.90
C VAL A 264 8.44 -11.55 3.47
N ALA A 265 8.07 -12.46 2.56
CA ALA A 265 7.65 -12.10 1.21
C ALA A 265 6.42 -11.18 1.21
N MET A 266 5.46 -11.46 2.10
CA MET A 266 4.29 -10.59 2.29
C MET A 266 4.67 -9.23 2.85
N LEU A 267 5.54 -9.17 3.87
CA LEU A 267 6.00 -7.90 4.46
C LEU A 267 6.78 -7.06 3.46
N PHE A 268 7.63 -7.71 2.66
CA PHE A 268 8.36 -7.04 1.58
C PHE A 268 7.40 -6.40 0.58
N LEU A 269 6.46 -7.17 0.02
CA LEU A 269 5.47 -6.66 -0.92
C LEU A 269 4.63 -5.53 -0.32
N ALA A 270 4.03 -5.79 0.85
CA ALA A 270 3.08 -4.87 1.46
C ALA A 270 3.75 -3.59 1.95
N GLY A 271 5.00 -3.67 2.41
CA GLY A 271 5.73 -2.53 2.98
C GLY A 271 6.22 -1.56 1.91
N HIS A 272 6.94 -2.05 0.89
CA HIS A 272 7.52 -1.12 -0.09
C HIS A 272 6.49 -0.53 -1.06
N GLU A 273 5.63 -1.35 -1.63
CA GLU A 273 4.73 -0.94 -2.72
C GLU A 273 3.69 0.10 -2.28
N THR A 274 3.09 -0.09 -1.10
CA THR A 274 2.07 0.84 -0.60
C THR A 274 2.67 2.16 -0.13
N THR A 275 3.82 2.10 0.53
CA THR A 275 4.52 3.29 1.03
C THR A 275 5.09 4.11 -0.13
N ALA A 276 5.71 3.45 -1.13
CA ALA A 276 6.19 4.12 -2.33
C ALA A 276 5.06 4.88 -3.07
N SER A 277 3.93 4.20 -3.32
CA SER A 277 2.75 4.85 -3.90
C SER A 277 2.30 6.07 -3.09
N SER A 278 2.21 5.93 -1.77
CA SER A 278 1.77 7.01 -0.88
C SER A 278 2.71 8.21 -0.90
N LEU A 279 4.02 7.96 -0.90
CA LEU A 279 5.05 8.99 -0.97
C LEU A 279 5.05 9.71 -2.32
N THR A 280 4.98 8.95 -3.42
CA THR A 280 4.90 9.51 -4.78
C THR A 280 3.73 10.48 -4.92
N TRP A 281 2.53 10.08 -4.47
CA TRP A 281 1.35 10.95 -4.51
C TRP A 281 1.44 12.13 -3.54
N THR A 282 2.09 11.96 -2.39
CA THR A 282 2.29 13.08 -1.45
C THR A 282 3.26 14.11 -2.03
N LEU A 283 4.37 13.67 -2.62
CA LEU A 283 5.32 14.56 -3.30
C LEU A 283 4.67 15.28 -4.49
N TYR A 284 3.84 14.57 -5.27
CA TYR A 284 3.04 15.19 -6.33
C TYR A 284 2.13 16.30 -5.79
N ILE A 285 1.34 16.03 -4.76
CA ILE A 285 0.44 17.03 -4.19
C ILE A 285 1.24 18.24 -3.68
N LEU A 286 2.34 18.01 -2.99
CA LEU A 286 3.18 19.07 -2.45
C LEU A 286 3.84 19.90 -3.57
N SER A 287 4.20 19.27 -4.70
CA SER A 287 4.79 19.97 -5.85
C SER A 287 3.84 20.95 -6.55
N ILE A 288 2.52 20.75 -6.37
CA ILE A 288 1.48 21.66 -6.90
C ILE A 288 0.83 22.52 -5.80
N SER A 289 1.25 22.38 -4.55
CA SER A 289 0.68 23.06 -3.38
C SER A 289 1.79 23.80 -2.58
N PRO A 290 2.34 24.90 -3.15
CA PRO A 290 3.51 25.57 -2.58
C PRO A 290 3.28 26.14 -1.18
N LYS A 291 2.04 26.55 -0.86
CA LYS A 291 1.67 27.05 0.47
C LYS A 291 1.76 25.93 1.51
N GLU A 292 1.16 24.78 1.24
CA GLU A 292 1.12 23.63 2.13
C GLU A 292 2.52 23.00 2.28
N GLN A 293 3.31 23.04 1.20
CA GLN A 293 4.71 22.65 1.22
C GLN A 293 5.53 23.54 2.16
N GLU A 294 5.33 24.85 2.09
CA GLU A 294 6.05 25.79 2.93
C GLU A 294 5.66 25.69 4.41
N LEU A 295 4.37 25.50 4.73
CA LEU A 295 3.91 25.26 6.08
C LEU A 295 4.52 23.98 6.68
N ALA A 296 4.62 22.91 5.89
CA ALA A 296 5.28 21.69 6.32
C ALA A 296 6.78 21.90 6.56
N TYR A 297 7.46 22.66 5.71
CA TYR A 297 8.87 23.02 5.90
C TYR A 297 9.08 23.81 7.19
N GLN A 298 8.25 24.82 7.44
CA GLN A 298 8.34 25.63 8.67
C GLN A 298 8.19 24.77 9.92
N GLU A 299 7.21 23.86 9.95
CA GLU A 299 7.06 22.91 11.08
C GLU A 299 8.31 22.02 11.23
N ILE A 300 8.89 21.51 10.14
CA ILE A 300 10.10 20.69 10.19
C ILE A 300 11.26 21.47 10.81
N MET A 301 11.45 22.72 10.40
CA MET A 301 12.53 23.58 10.90
C MET A 301 12.29 23.98 12.37
N GLU A 302 11.06 24.22 12.79
CA GLU A 302 10.71 24.51 14.18
C GLU A 302 10.95 23.29 15.08
N VAL A 303 10.60 22.08 14.63
CA VAL A 303 10.65 20.85 15.43
C VAL A 303 12.05 20.26 15.51
N ALA A 304 12.80 20.24 14.41
CA ALA A 304 14.07 19.53 14.31
C ALA A 304 15.24 20.41 13.80
N GLY A 305 14.97 21.55 13.16
CA GLY A 305 16.01 22.39 12.58
C GLY A 305 16.97 21.61 11.68
N LYS A 306 18.27 21.67 11.99
CA LYS A 306 19.33 20.93 11.29
C LYS A 306 19.73 19.62 11.99
N GLU A 307 19.11 19.28 13.11
CA GLU A 307 19.43 18.05 13.85
C GLU A 307 19.00 16.80 13.05
N SER A 308 19.64 15.66 13.35
CA SER A 308 19.20 14.35 12.88
C SER A 308 17.81 14.02 13.40
N PHE A 309 16.94 13.49 12.56
CA PHE A 309 15.58 13.17 12.96
C PHE A 309 15.54 12.04 14.01
N SER A 310 14.72 12.25 15.01
CA SER A 310 14.36 11.28 16.04
C SER A 310 12.86 10.94 15.96
N ILE A 311 12.46 9.82 16.55
CA ILE A 311 11.03 9.46 16.66
C ILE A 311 10.22 10.56 17.36
N GLN A 312 10.83 11.23 18.35
CA GLN A 312 10.20 12.33 19.06
C GLN A 312 9.93 13.53 18.15
N HIS A 313 10.90 13.84 17.24
CA HIS A 313 10.70 14.87 16.22
C HIS A 313 9.53 14.50 15.30
N LEU A 314 9.47 13.28 14.76
CA LEU A 314 8.38 12.86 13.88
C LEU A 314 6.99 12.94 14.55
N ARG A 315 6.90 12.58 15.83
CA ARG A 315 5.65 12.67 16.60
C ARG A 315 5.15 14.11 16.81
N LYS A 316 6.03 15.09 16.79
CA LYS A 316 5.68 16.51 16.91
C LYS A 316 5.25 17.15 15.59
N MET A 317 5.61 16.56 14.44
CA MET A 317 5.27 17.05 13.09
C MET A 317 3.80 16.75 12.75
N LYS A 318 2.90 17.49 13.35
CA LYS A 318 1.45 17.29 13.22
C LYS A 318 0.94 17.70 11.84
N TYR A 319 1.40 18.86 11.35
CA TYR A 319 0.96 19.37 10.05
C TYR A 319 1.43 18.47 8.92
N LEU A 320 2.70 18.06 8.89
CA LEU A 320 3.23 17.12 7.92
C LEU A 320 2.49 15.77 7.98
N THR A 321 2.14 15.30 9.19
CA THR A 321 1.30 14.11 9.37
C THR A 321 -0.09 14.29 8.76
N ASN A 322 -0.70 15.47 8.90
CA ASN A 322 -2.00 15.77 8.28
C ASN A 322 -1.91 15.89 6.76
N VAL A 323 -0.82 16.47 6.22
CA VAL A 323 -0.49 16.48 4.79
C VAL A 323 -0.48 15.04 4.26
N PHE A 324 0.24 14.14 4.92
CA PHE A 324 0.31 12.74 4.50
C PHE A 324 -1.04 12.02 4.61
N LYS A 325 -1.79 12.24 5.70
CA LYS A 325 -3.15 11.68 5.85
C LYS A 325 -4.10 12.16 4.75
N GLU A 326 -4.05 13.43 4.38
CA GLU A 326 -4.89 13.99 3.31
C GLU A 326 -4.50 13.45 1.94
N SER A 327 -3.20 13.24 1.71
CA SER A 327 -2.72 12.51 0.53
C SER A 327 -3.28 11.09 0.48
N LEU A 328 -3.24 10.34 1.59
CA LEU A 328 -3.83 8.99 1.69
C LEU A 328 -5.36 8.99 1.50
N ARG A 329 -6.06 10.09 1.83
CA ARG A 329 -7.48 10.23 1.54
C ARG A 329 -7.72 10.37 0.04
N LEU A 330 -6.94 11.23 -0.62
CA LEU A 330 -7.08 11.48 -2.06
C LEU A 330 -6.51 10.36 -2.92
N TYR A 331 -5.38 9.79 -2.53
CA TYR A 331 -4.71 8.71 -3.27
C TYR A 331 -4.39 7.53 -2.34
N PRO A 332 -5.43 6.81 -1.87
CA PRO A 332 -5.18 5.62 -1.05
C PRO A 332 -4.44 4.57 -1.87
N PRO A 333 -3.28 4.07 -1.42
CA PRO A 333 -2.51 3.09 -2.19
C PRO A 333 -3.35 1.85 -2.52
N VAL A 334 -4.14 1.37 -1.56
CA VAL A 334 -5.12 0.29 -1.77
C VAL A 334 -6.49 0.91 -2.03
N GLY A 335 -6.89 0.95 -3.29
CA GLY A 335 -8.13 1.61 -3.71
C GLY A 335 -9.41 0.84 -3.38
N PHE A 336 -9.31 -0.48 -3.08
CA PHE A 336 -10.46 -1.30 -2.68
C PHE A 336 -10.05 -2.54 -1.88
N PHE A 337 -10.94 -3.01 -1.01
CA PHE A 337 -10.84 -4.27 -0.28
C PHE A 337 -11.90 -5.24 -0.79
N ALA A 338 -11.46 -6.36 -1.39
CA ALA A 338 -12.34 -7.41 -1.90
C ALA A 338 -12.66 -8.43 -0.80
N ARG A 339 -13.93 -8.80 -0.71
CA ARG A 339 -14.48 -9.82 0.20
C ARG A 339 -15.41 -10.75 -0.57
N THR A 340 -15.73 -11.90 0.02
CA THR A 340 -16.72 -12.84 -0.51
C THR A 340 -17.80 -13.05 0.54
N ALA A 341 -19.07 -12.96 0.15
CA ALA A 341 -20.19 -13.25 1.04
C ALA A 341 -20.32 -14.77 1.23
N LYS A 342 -20.23 -15.29 2.47
CA LYS A 342 -20.35 -16.73 2.77
C LYS A 342 -21.80 -17.25 2.70
N LYS A 343 -22.77 -16.39 2.95
CA LYS A 343 -24.19 -16.74 2.96
C LYS A 343 -25.03 -15.67 2.26
N ASP A 344 -26.25 -16.04 1.90
CA ASP A 344 -27.24 -15.08 1.40
C ASP A 344 -27.49 -14.02 2.47
N THR A 345 -27.39 -12.75 2.08
CA THR A 345 -27.59 -11.62 2.98
C THR A 345 -28.16 -10.41 2.23
N LYS A 346 -28.51 -9.36 2.94
CA LYS A 346 -28.98 -8.11 2.33
C LYS A 346 -28.05 -6.94 2.68
N MET A 347 -27.75 -6.12 1.70
CA MET A 347 -27.10 -4.82 1.90
C MET A 347 -28.06 -3.75 1.40
N ARG A 348 -28.65 -2.99 2.33
CA ARG A 348 -29.77 -2.08 2.04
C ARG A 348 -30.91 -2.84 1.35
N ASN A 349 -31.28 -2.44 0.14
CA ASN A 349 -32.36 -3.04 -0.68
C ASN A 349 -31.85 -4.12 -1.67
N LYS A 350 -30.58 -4.53 -1.61
CA LYS A 350 -29.98 -5.50 -2.52
C LYS A 350 -29.78 -6.83 -1.82
N LEU A 351 -30.28 -7.90 -2.42
CA LEU A 351 -29.98 -9.27 -2.02
C LEU A 351 -28.59 -9.64 -2.55
N ILE A 352 -27.70 -10.04 -1.67
CA ILE A 352 -26.35 -10.55 -1.94
C ILE A 352 -26.41 -12.06 -1.80
N LYS A 353 -26.16 -12.78 -2.87
CA LYS A 353 -26.10 -14.24 -2.85
C LYS A 353 -24.77 -14.72 -2.30
N SER A 354 -24.76 -15.88 -1.65
CA SER A 354 -23.55 -16.60 -1.27
C SER A 354 -22.61 -16.73 -2.47
N GLY A 355 -21.31 -16.57 -2.26
CA GLY A 355 -20.29 -16.55 -3.31
C GLY A 355 -20.14 -15.22 -4.05
N SER A 356 -21.03 -14.23 -3.81
CA SER A 356 -20.88 -12.90 -4.43
C SER A 356 -19.69 -12.14 -3.86
N GLY A 357 -19.04 -11.35 -4.71
CA GLY A 357 -18.02 -10.39 -4.28
C GLY A 357 -18.63 -9.17 -3.59
N VAL A 358 -17.99 -8.71 -2.52
CA VAL A 358 -18.32 -7.45 -1.83
C VAL A 358 -17.06 -6.60 -1.76
N VAL A 359 -17.12 -5.37 -2.25
CA VAL A 359 -16.01 -4.43 -2.29
C VAL A 359 -16.31 -3.25 -1.37
N VAL A 360 -15.36 -2.96 -0.49
CA VAL A 360 -15.24 -1.68 0.22
C VAL A 360 -14.17 -0.88 -0.50
N ALA A 361 -14.49 0.31 -1.00
CA ALA A 361 -13.57 1.10 -1.82
C ALA A 361 -13.17 2.40 -1.13
N PRO A 362 -11.97 2.46 -0.47
CA PRO A 362 -11.41 3.71 0.03
C PRO A 362 -11.42 4.82 -1.01
N TRP A 363 -11.03 4.53 -2.26
CA TRP A 363 -11.08 5.49 -3.37
C TRP A 363 -12.43 6.19 -3.53
N LEU A 364 -13.55 5.50 -3.28
CA LEU A 364 -14.89 6.07 -3.42
C LEU A 364 -15.38 6.73 -2.13
N ILE A 365 -15.30 6.04 -0.99
CA ILE A 365 -15.87 6.55 0.27
C ILE A 365 -15.11 7.77 0.78
N GLN A 366 -13.79 7.83 0.56
CA GLN A 366 -12.94 8.96 0.93
C GLN A 366 -13.13 10.18 0.02
N ARG A 367 -13.94 10.05 -1.04
CA ARG A 367 -14.36 11.12 -1.95
C ARG A 367 -15.87 11.35 -2.00
N HIS A 368 -16.62 10.71 -1.12
CA HIS A 368 -18.08 10.81 -1.14
C HIS A 368 -18.54 12.14 -0.52
N SER A 369 -19.29 12.93 -1.29
CA SER A 369 -19.73 14.29 -0.89
C SER A 369 -20.67 14.34 0.33
N ASP A 370 -21.33 13.23 0.70
CA ASP A 370 -22.12 13.16 1.92
C ASP A 370 -21.24 13.11 3.20
N TYR A 371 -19.96 12.78 3.08
CA TYR A 371 -19.05 12.55 4.21
C TYR A 371 -17.85 13.50 4.23
N TRP A 372 -17.50 14.05 3.07
CA TRP A 372 -16.36 14.94 2.92
C TRP A 372 -16.79 16.22 2.20
N GLU A 373 -16.62 17.35 2.84
CA GLU A 373 -16.81 18.65 2.24
C GLU A 373 -15.72 18.90 1.21
N ASN A 374 -16.06 19.45 0.02
CA ASN A 374 -15.13 19.66 -1.09
C ASN A 374 -14.20 18.44 -1.32
N PRO A 375 -14.75 17.24 -1.60
CA PRO A 375 -14.04 15.97 -1.49
C PRO A 375 -12.84 15.80 -2.42
N HIS A 376 -12.67 16.67 -3.41
CA HIS A 376 -11.56 16.66 -4.36
C HIS A 376 -10.47 17.68 -4.04
N GLU A 377 -10.71 18.61 -3.11
CA GLU A 377 -9.71 19.57 -2.66
C GLU A 377 -8.73 18.92 -1.67
N PHE A 378 -7.46 19.33 -1.77
CA PHE A 378 -6.43 19.00 -0.81
C PHE A 378 -6.46 20.01 0.33
N ASP A 379 -6.79 19.54 1.51
CA ASP A 379 -6.90 20.34 2.73
C ASP A 379 -6.45 19.53 3.97
N PRO A 380 -5.18 19.65 4.37
CA PRO A 380 -4.65 18.95 5.54
C PRO A 380 -5.37 19.29 6.85
N THR A 381 -6.00 20.50 6.95
CA THR A 381 -6.66 20.94 8.17
C THR A 381 -7.94 20.14 8.50
N ARG A 382 -8.42 19.31 7.60
CA ARG A 382 -9.53 18.37 7.86
C ARG A 382 -9.25 17.46 9.05
N PHE A 383 -7.99 17.08 9.23
CA PHE A 383 -7.58 16.19 10.32
C PHE A 383 -7.34 16.88 11.67
N ASP A 384 -7.54 18.19 11.73
CA ASP A 384 -7.64 18.96 12.98
C ASP A 384 -9.05 18.90 13.59
N LYS A 385 -10.01 18.38 12.82
CA LYS A 385 -11.43 18.24 13.19
C LYS A 385 -11.81 16.76 13.24
N GLU A 386 -12.95 16.50 13.89
CA GLU A 386 -13.54 15.16 13.86
C GLU A 386 -14.06 14.84 12.44
N ILE A 387 -13.58 13.74 11.87
CA ILE A 387 -14.04 13.22 10.59
C ILE A 387 -15.18 12.22 10.79
N VAL A 388 -16.06 12.07 9.80
CA VAL A 388 -17.14 11.11 9.85
C VAL A 388 -16.57 9.69 10.02
N LYS A 389 -17.01 9.03 11.10
CA LYS A 389 -16.53 7.70 11.46
C LYS A 389 -16.73 6.71 10.30
N ASP A 390 -15.77 5.79 10.16
CA ASP A 390 -15.79 4.71 9.17
C ASP A 390 -15.79 5.19 7.69
N THR A 391 -15.31 6.44 7.43
CA THR A 391 -15.15 6.98 6.07
C THR A 391 -13.70 7.20 5.66
N TYR A 392 -12.74 7.10 6.58
CA TYR A 392 -11.30 7.21 6.32
C TYR A 392 -10.62 5.86 6.54
N LEU A 393 -10.21 5.19 5.46
CA LEU A 393 -9.85 3.77 5.45
C LEU A 393 -8.51 3.46 4.74
N PRO A 394 -7.47 4.31 4.79
CA PRO A 394 -6.24 4.03 4.03
C PRO A 394 -5.52 2.76 4.51
N PHE A 395 -5.70 2.41 5.79
CA PHE A 395 -5.13 1.22 6.43
C PHE A 395 -6.17 0.11 6.67
N GLY A 396 -7.36 0.22 6.09
CA GLY A 396 -8.48 -0.65 6.41
C GLY A 396 -9.08 -0.38 7.79
N MET A 397 -9.75 -1.37 8.39
CA MET A 397 -10.31 -1.25 9.73
C MET A 397 -10.63 -2.61 10.36
N GLY A 398 -10.97 -2.60 11.66
CA GLY A 398 -11.34 -3.80 12.42
C GLY A 398 -10.13 -4.69 12.72
N GLU A 399 -10.38 -5.97 12.94
CA GLU A 399 -9.32 -6.94 13.29
C GLU A 399 -8.26 -7.10 12.19
N ARG A 400 -8.63 -6.77 10.92
CA ARG A 400 -7.77 -6.85 9.73
C ARG A 400 -7.14 -5.51 9.33
N ILE A 401 -7.13 -4.54 10.25
CA ILE A 401 -6.40 -3.28 10.05
C ILE A 401 -4.93 -3.56 9.74
N CYS A 402 -4.30 -2.71 8.93
CA CYS A 402 -2.89 -2.85 8.57
C CYS A 402 -2.01 -3.02 9.80
N ILE A 403 -1.22 -4.10 9.83
CA ILE A 403 -0.30 -4.37 10.94
C ILE A 403 0.87 -3.40 10.95
N GLY A 404 1.31 -2.95 9.75
CA GLY A 404 2.41 -2.03 9.55
C GLY A 404 2.03 -0.55 9.57
N GLN A 405 0.80 -0.17 10.03
CA GLN A 405 0.36 1.22 9.99
C GLN A 405 1.33 2.17 10.72
N GLY A 406 1.76 1.80 11.93
CA GLY A 406 2.71 2.63 12.70
C GLY A 406 4.07 2.76 12.01
N PHE A 407 4.55 1.67 11.43
CA PHE A 407 5.78 1.62 10.66
C PHE A 407 5.69 2.53 9.42
N ALA A 408 4.67 2.34 8.58
CA ALA A 408 4.46 3.12 7.36
C ALA A 408 4.32 4.63 7.62
N MET A 409 3.63 5.01 8.71
CA MET A 409 3.51 6.42 9.10
C MET A 409 4.87 7.01 9.49
N GLN A 410 5.69 6.30 10.28
CA GLN A 410 7.01 6.81 10.69
C GLN A 410 7.97 6.90 9.51
N GLU A 411 8.05 5.86 8.69
CA GLU A 411 8.86 5.83 7.48
C GLU A 411 8.49 6.99 6.54
N SER A 412 7.20 7.16 6.26
CA SER A 412 6.75 8.21 5.34
C SER A 412 7.03 9.61 5.84
N ILE A 413 6.79 9.89 7.13
CA ILE A 413 7.06 11.21 7.71
C ILE A 413 8.57 11.48 7.72
N LEU A 414 9.41 10.50 8.01
CA LEU A 414 10.86 10.63 7.98
C LEU A 414 11.37 10.99 6.57
N ILE A 415 10.93 10.26 5.54
CA ILE A 415 11.33 10.50 4.15
C ILE A 415 10.85 11.89 3.69
N LEU A 416 9.58 12.22 3.94
CA LEU A 416 9.02 13.52 3.55
C LEU A 416 9.71 14.68 4.26
N ALA A 417 9.96 14.56 5.58
CA ALA A 417 10.66 15.58 6.34
C ALA A 417 12.10 15.80 5.82
N SER A 418 12.81 14.72 5.51
CA SER A 418 14.18 14.79 4.97
C SER A 418 14.20 15.50 3.61
N ILE A 419 13.29 15.16 2.71
CA ILE A 419 13.22 15.79 1.39
C ILE A 419 12.82 17.26 1.51
N LEU A 420 11.76 17.58 2.26
CA LEU A 420 11.22 18.94 2.35
C LEU A 420 12.16 19.90 3.08
N ARG A 421 12.98 19.39 3.99
CA ARG A 421 14.01 20.19 4.68
C ARG A 421 15.06 20.73 3.71
N GLU A 422 15.43 19.94 2.72
CA GLU A 422 16.53 20.26 1.81
C GLU A 422 16.06 20.86 0.46
N TYR A 423 14.82 20.53 0.02
CA TYR A 423 14.35 20.85 -1.32
C TYR A 423 12.97 21.50 -1.35
N LYS A 424 12.81 22.42 -2.31
CA LYS A 424 11.50 22.86 -2.83
C LYS A 424 11.12 22.00 -4.01
N LEU A 425 9.84 21.65 -4.08
CA LEU A 425 9.27 20.77 -5.09
C LEU A 425 8.38 21.57 -6.03
N GLU A 426 8.55 21.36 -7.33
CA GLU A 426 7.68 21.91 -8.36
C GLU A 426 7.35 20.80 -9.36
N LEU A 427 6.09 20.65 -9.74
CA LEU A 427 5.73 19.68 -10.77
C LEU A 427 6.38 20.09 -12.10
N GLN A 428 6.88 19.12 -12.88
CA GLN A 428 7.37 19.38 -14.22
C GLN A 428 6.29 20.08 -15.04
N GLU A 429 6.66 21.11 -15.78
CA GLU A 429 5.74 21.86 -16.61
C GLU A 429 5.01 20.95 -17.61
N ASN A 430 3.70 21.17 -17.77
CA ASN A 430 2.81 20.38 -18.64
C ASN A 430 2.70 18.89 -18.28
N PHE A 431 3.23 18.43 -17.15
CA PHE A 431 3.07 17.05 -16.71
C PHE A 431 1.67 16.81 -16.13
N VAL A 432 1.01 15.76 -16.62
CA VAL A 432 -0.27 15.29 -16.10
C VAL A 432 -0.12 13.79 -15.77
N PRO A 433 -0.33 13.37 -14.52
CA PRO A 433 -0.20 11.98 -14.15
C PRO A 433 -1.28 11.10 -14.81
N ASP A 434 -0.88 9.95 -15.37
CA ASP A 434 -1.78 8.92 -15.92
C ASP A 434 -2.12 7.91 -14.80
N ILE A 435 -3.20 8.21 -14.05
CA ILE A 435 -3.56 7.43 -12.85
C ILE A 435 -4.10 6.07 -13.22
N VAL A 436 -3.45 5.02 -12.74
CA VAL A 436 -3.86 3.63 -12.92
C VAL A 436 -4.05 2.92 -11.57
N GLY A 437 -5.15 2.18 -11.45
CA GLY A 437 -5.39 1.28 -10.32
C GLY A 437 -4.99 -0.15 -10.71
N ARG A 438 -3.88 -0.62 -10.19
CA ARG A 438 -3.39 -2.02 -10.26
C ARG A 438 -3.57 -2.67 -8.88
N LEU A 439 -2.54 -3.29 -8.31
CA LEU A 439 -2.52 -3.66 -6.89
C LEU A 439 -2.53 -2.43 -6.00
N THR A 440 -1.75 -1.42 -6.39
CA THR A 440 -1.78 -0.07 -5.82
C THR A 440 -2.17 0.96 -6.88
N ILE A 441 -2.41 2.19 -6.43
CA ILE A 441 -2.69 3.33 -7.31
C ILE A 441 -1.37 4.00 -7.68
N ARG A 442 -1.00 3.97 -8.95
CA ARG A 442 0.24 4.50 -9.50
C ARG A 442 -0.01 5.49 -10.64
N SER A 443 1.02 6.22 -11.03
CA SER A 443 1.07 6.94 -12.30
C SER A 443 1.72 6.06 -13.36
N ALA A 444 1.02 5.77 -14.46
CA ALA A 444 1.56 4.89 -15.51
C ALA A 444 2.66 5.54 -16.35
N ASN A 445 2.77 6.87 -16.29
CA ASN A 445 3.79 7.66 -16.98
C ASN A 445 4.85 8.24 -16.03
N GLY A 446 5.06 7.58 -14.88
CA GLY A 446 5.98 8.04 -13.85
C GLY A 446 5.49 9.26 -13.09
N MET A 447 6.38 9.92 -12.33
CA MET A 447 6.08 11.14 -11.60
C MET A 447 7.29 12.07 -11.61
N ASN A 448 7.33 13.01 -12.54
CA ASN A 448 8.44 13.92 -12.75
C ASN A 448 8.26 15.21 -11.92
N ILE A 449 9.15 15.42 -10.97
CA ILE A 449 9.16 16.57 -10.06
C ILE A 449 10.51 17.27 -10.15
N LYS A 450 10.50 18.60 -10.23
CA LYS A 450 11.67 19.45 -10.16
C LYS A 450 12.04 19.69 -8.69
N PHE A 451 13.31 19.48 -8.37
CA PHE A 451 13.89 19.68 -7.04
C PHE A 451 14.82 20.88 -7.06
N THR A 452 14.49 21.90 -6.31
CA THR A 452 15.30 23.09 -6.10
C THR A 452 15.84 23.09 -4.68
N LYS A 453 17.14 23.09 -4.52
CA LYS A 453 17.78 23.10 -3.19
C LYS A 453 17.37 24.38 -2.42
N ARG A 454 16.97 24.23 -1.16
CA ARG A 454 16.65 25.38 -0.31
C ARG A 454 17.95 26.12 0.03
N GLU A 455 17.92 27.44 -0.05
CA GLU A 455 18.98 28.29 0.47
C GLU A 455 18.85 28.33 1.99
N ASN A 456 19.94 27.97 2.68
CA ASN A 456 20.05 27.89 4.15
C ASN A 456 20.35 29.26 4.77
#